data_10dd9de56caa13514084fccb6925fdc3
#
_entry.id   10dd9de56caa13514084fccb6925fdc3
#
_cell.length_a   1.000
_cell.length_b   1.000
_cell.length_c   1.000
_cell.angle_alpha   90.00
_cell.angle_beta   90.00
_cell.angle_gamma   90.00
#
_symmetry.space_group_name_H-M   'P 1'
#
loop_
_entity.id
_entity.type
_entity.pdbx_description
1 polymer ?
#
loop_
_entity_poly.entity_id
_entity_poly.type
_entity_poly.pdbx_seq_one_letter_code
_entity_poly.pdbx_strand_id
1 'polypeptide(L)'
;MSGNRQQRRKRQKYFRIAALLLCLAVLAFSVWLLFIPNQLNHRKGNPTLHNNAGTAGTESAAGMEQNADAQGFLAVLEGSTAQLPAADGSWNSSDTSVAEVDSSGTVTGVQQGRCQITDGKTNYQIAVRHLEQRQEGTYADGILIVNKSYPLSADYDPGLQPITKDAFQKLSDAAAQEGLDLYIGSDYRDYAYQVKIYNNYCNLYGSEQADSFSARPGYSEHQTGLTIDCNTIDDAFGETAEAVWLAEHCADYGFIIRFPDGKENITGYQYEPWHIRYVGVDTAKEIMSQGLTLEEYLGVQSEYAGPWEG
;
A
#
# COMPACT_ATOMS: atom_id res chain seq x y z
N MET A 1 -18.02 -58.58 11.50
CA MET A 1 -17.68 -57.45 12.36
C MET A 1 -16.18 -57.25 12.62
N SER A 2 -15.24 -57.90 11.89
CA SER A 2 -13.80 -57.82 12.18
C SER A 2 -13.04 -56.74 11.36
N GLY A 3 -13.52 -56.31 10.20
CA GLY A 3 -12.82 -55.38 9.31
C GLY A 3 -12.66 -53.95 9.84
N ASN A 4 -13.59 -53.48 10.65
CA ASN A 4 -13.60 -52.08 11.14
C ASN A 4 -12.57 -51.80 12.25
N ARG A 5 -12.18 -52.83 13.03
CA ARG A 5 -11.16 -52.73 14.10
C ARG A 5 -9.74 -52.66 13.50
N GLN A 6 -9.50 -53.34 12.40
CA GLN A 6 -8.18 -53.39 11.75
C GLN A 6 -7.89 -52.04 11.02
N GLN A 7 -8.92 -51.45 10.44
CA GLN A 7 -8.82 -50.14 9.76
C GLN A 7 -8.59 -48.99 10.78
N ARG A 8 -9.23 -49.02 11.93
CA ARG A 8 -9.01 -48.07 13.05
C ARG A 8 -7.60 -48.16 13.61
N ARG A 9 -7.06 -49.39 13.76
CA ARG A 9 -5.68 -49.58 14.25
C ARG A 9 -4.62 -49.07 13.25
N LYS A 10 -4.85 -49.23 11.95
CA LYS A 10 -3.97 -48.69 10.90
C LYS A 10 -4.01 -47.14 10.92
N ARG A 11 -5.18 -46.49 10.98
CA ARG A 11 -5.31 -45.03 11.08
C ARG A 11 -4.64 -44.46 12.33
N GLN A 12 -4.79 -45.10 13.49
CA GLN A 12 -4.09 -44.69 14.72
C GLN A 12 -2.56 -44.81 14.61
N LYS A 13 -2.06 -45.83 13.91
CA LYS A 13 -0.62 -46.03 13.72
C LYS A 13 -0.04 -44.94 12.80
N TYR A 14 -0.73 -44.59 11.71
CA TYR A 14 -0.31 -43.51 10.82
C TYR A 14 -0.38 -42.15 11.51
N PHE A 15 -1.41 -41.90 12.32
CA PHE A 15 -1.52 -40.65 13.08
C PHE A 15 -0.36 -40.47 14.09
N ARG A 16 0.04 -41.55 14.77
CA ARG A 16 1.19 -41.53 15.71
C ARG A 16 2.52 -41.32 14.99
N ILE A 17 2.69 -41.90 13.82
CA ILE A 17 3.90 -41.71 13.00
C ILE A 17 3.96 -40.27 12.47
N ALA A 18 2.86 -39.70 11.99
CA ALA A 18 2.80 -38.32 11.53
C ALA A 18 3.07 -37.33 12.68
N ALA A 19 2.52 -37.54 13.87
CA ALA A 19 2.81 -36.73 15.04
C ALA A 19 4.29 -36.80 15.47
N LEU A 20 4.92 -37.97 15.38
CA LEU A 20 6.35 -38.16 15.71
C LEU A 20 7.25 -37.43 14.70
N LEU A 21 6.91 -37.48 13.41
CA LEU A 21 7.63 -36.78 12.36
C LEU A 21 7.52 -35.27 12.48
N LEU A 22 6.35 -34.76 12.88
CA LEU A 22 6.14 -33.33 13.16
C LEU A 22 6.98 -32.85 14.35
N CYS A 23 7.04 -33.63 15.44
CA CYS A 23 7.89 -33.31 16.60
C CYS A 23 9.39 -33.32 16.24
N LEU A 24 9.83 -34.24 15.38
CA LEU A 24 11.23 -34.30 14.91
C LEU A 24 11.57 -33.12 13.98
N ALA A 25 10.63 -32.67 13.15
CA ALA A 25 10.79 -31.49 12.30
C ALA A 25 10.92 -30.19 13.13
N VAL A 26 10.10 -30.04 14.17
CA VAL A 26 10.15 -28.88 15.09
C VAL A 26 11.47 -28.88 15.87
N LEU A 27 11.96 -30.04 16.33
CA LEU A 27 13.25 -30.15 17.01
C LEU A 27 14.43 -29.86 16.07
N ALA A 28 14.39 -30.33 14.81
CA ALA A 28 15.42 -30.05 13.82
C ALA A 28 15.47 -28.54 13.47
N PHE A 29 14.31 -27.88 13.36
CA PHE A 29 14.21 -26.45 13.13
C PHE A 29 14.75 -25.64 14.31
N SER A 30 14.44 -26.04 15.54
CA SER A 30 14.96 -25.38 16.76
C SER A 30 16.49 -25.52 16.88
N VAL A 31 17.06 -26.65 16.50
CA VAL A 31 18.51 -26.86 16.47
C VAL A 31 19.16 -26.07 15.33
N TRP A 32 18.51 -25.96 14.17
CA TRP A 32 19.02 -25.15 13.04
C TRP A 32 19.10 -23.67 13.39
N LEU A 33 18.14 -23.12 14.14
CA LEU A 33 18.15 -21.74 14.64
C LEU A 33 19.34 -21.43 15.58
N LEU A 34 19.89 -22.44 16.26
CA LEU A 34 21.06 -22.29 17.13
C LEU A 34 22.40 -22.21 16.36
N PHE A 35 22.41 -22.56 15.08
CA PHE A 35 23.60 -22.58 14.22
C PHE A 35 23.64 -21.47 13.18
N ILE A 36 22.73 -20.48 13.20
CA ILE A 36 22.82 -19.29 12.35
C ILE A 36 23.95 -18.39 12.92
N PRO A 37 25.06 -18.17 12.19
CA PRO A 37 26.11 -17.26 12.65
C PRO A 37 25.55 -15.84 12.70
N ASN A 38 25.70 -15.18 13.85
CA ASN A 38 25.35 -13.80 14.11
C ASN A 38 26.25 -12.86 13.28
N GLN A 39 25.86 -12.53 12.05
CA GLN A 39 26.57 -11.60 11.14
C GLN A 39 25.98 -10.20 11.21
N LEU A 40 25.68 -9.69 12.41
CA LEU A 40 25.29 -8.29 12.59
C LEU A 40 26.13 -7.66 13.73
N ASN A 41 27.35 -7.34 13.41
CA ASN A 41 28.07 -6.28 14.15
C ASN A 41 29.24 -5.78 13.29
N HIS A 42 29.09 -4.56 12.76
CA HIS A 42 30.12 -3.53 12.67
C HIS A 42 29.69 -2.42 11.69
N ARG A 43 29.12 -1.37 12.24
CA ARG A 43 29.46 0.00 11.87
C ARG A 43 28.87 0.97 12.90
N LYS A 44 29.68 1.26 13.92
CA LYS A 44 29.48 2.45 14.75
C LYS A 44 30.18 3.62 14.03
N GLY A 45 29.39 4.60 13.61
CA GLY A 45 29.84 5.91 13.21
C GLY A 45 29.03 6.93 14.01
N ASN A 46 29.69 7.63 14.90
CA ASN A 46 29.15 8.68 15.75
C ASN A 46 28.96 9.97 14.93
N PRO A 47 27.82 10.64 14.92
CA PRO A 47 27.74 12.05 14.55
C PRO A 47 27.61 12.91 15.80
N THR A 48 28.53 13.83 15.93
CA THR A 48 28.61 14.93 16.88
C THR A 48 27.39 15.85 16.80
N LEU A 49 26.80 16.12 17.98
CA LEU A 49 25.79 17.16 18.22
C LEU A 49 26.35 18.56 17.91
N HIS A 50 25.71 19.29 17.03
CA HIS A 50 25.76 20.74 16.99
C HIS A 50 24.35 21.30 17.24
N ASN A 51 24.21 21.91 18.43
CA ASN A 51 23.10 22.80 18.76
C ASN A 51 23.17 24.06 17.91
N ASN A 52 22.12 24.42 17.23
CA ASN A 52 21.83 25.81 16.90
C ASN A 52 20.33 26.06 17.02
N ALA A 53 19.98 26.90 17.98
CA ALA A 53 18.66 27.50 18.10
C ALA A 53 18.52 28.65 17.09
N GLY A 54 17.38 28.75 16.44
CA GLY A 54 17.03 29.99 15.76
C GLY A 54 15.96 29.89 14.66
N THR A 55 14.85 30.50 14.92
CA THR A 55 13.87 31.13 14.02
C THR A 55 12.94 30.24 13.19
N ALA A 56 11.64 30.35 13.53
CA ALA A 56 10.52 29.92 12.72
C ALA A 56 10.56 30.57 11.33
N GLY A 57 10.90 29.75 10.33
CA GLY A 57 10.74 30.05 8.93
C GLY A 57 9.74 29.06 8.36
N THR A 58 8.81 29.56 7.57
CA THR A 58 7.88 28.78 6.75
C THR A 58 8.65 27.72 5.99
N GLU A 59 8.56 26.44 6.41
CA GLU A 59 9.12 25.34 5.67
C GLU A 59 8.32 25.14 4.39
N SER A 60 8.90 25.53 3.27
CA SER A 60 8.58 25.06 1.93
C SER A 60 8.67 23.53 1.97
N ALA A 61 7.59 22.87 1.54
CA ALA A 61 7.55 21.41 1.39
C ALA A 61 8.79 20.96 0.61
N ALA A 62 9.66 20.18 1.27
CA ALA A 62 10.84 19.60 0.65
C ALA A 62 10.36 18.75 -0.53
N GLY A 63 10.89 19.04 -1.73
CA GLY A 63 10.54 18.35 -2.96
C GLY A 63 10.86 16.86 -2.80
N MET A 64 9.84 16.03 -2.95
CA MET A 64 10.03 14.59 -3.12
C MET A 64 10.73 14.38 -4.46
N GLU A 65 11.79 13.55 -4.48
CA GLU A 65 12.28 12.95 -5.73
C GLU A 65 11.26 11.92 -6.22
N GLN A 66 10.14 12.39 -6.73
CA GLN A 66 9.29 11.54 -7.56
C GLN A 66 9.96 11.46 -8.93
N ASN A 67 10.45 10.30 -9.27
CA ASN A 67 10.91 10.00 -10.62
C ASN A 67 9.71 9.53 -11.43
N ALA A 68 9.59 10.00 -12.68
CA ALA A 68 8.63 9.44 -13.63
C ALA A 68 8.84 7.93 -13.68
N ASP A 69 7.74 7.18 -13.68
CA ASP A 69 7.80 5.72 -13.84
C ASP A 69 8.36 5.30 -15.20
N ALA A 70 8.64 4.01 -15.36
CA ALA A 70 9.17 3.46 -16.61
C ALA A 70 8.22 3.65 -17.81
N GLN A 71 6.97 4.05 -17.59
CA GLN A 71 5.94 4.28 -18.61
C GLN A 71 5.71 5.77 -18.91
N GLY A 72 6.42 6.65 -18.23
CA GLY A 72 6.37 8.09 -18.51
C GLY A 72 5.16 8.80 -17.90
N PHE A 73 4.60 8.30 -16.79
CA PHE A 73 3.61 9.03 -15.97
C PHE A 73 4.29 9.73 -14.79
N LEU A 74 3.84 10.95 -14.47
CA LEU A 74 4.27 11.70 -13.31
C LEU A 74 3.10 12.53 -12.78
N ALA A 75 2.72 12.30 -11.52
CA ALA A 75 1.84 13.21 -10.81
C ALA A 75 2.64 14.18 -9.94
N VAL A 76 2.17 15.41 -9.84
CA VAL A 76 2.74 16.46 -9.01
C VAL A 76 1.60 17.27 -8.38
N LEU A 77 1.76 17.68 -7.12
CA LEU A 77 0.76 18.54 -6.50
C LEU A 77 0.87 19.98 -7.01
N GLU A 78 -0.25 20.68 -7.05
CA GLU A 78 -0.31 22.10 -7.38
C GLU A 78 0.61 22.89 -6.42
N GLY A 79 1.47 23.73 -6.98
CA GLY A 79 2.49 24.49 -6.25
C GLY A 79 3.73 23.70 -5.82
N SER A 80 3.81 22.40 -6.11
CA SER A 80 4.95 21.55 -5.80
C SER A 80 5.79 21.24 -7.04
N THR A 81 6.95 20.61 -6.82
CA THR A 81 7.86 20.20 -7.88
C THR A 81 8.14 18.71 -7.86
N ALA A 82 8.44 18.14 -9.04
CA ALA A 82 8.88 16.77 -9.21
C ALA A 82 9.94 16.68 -10.31
N GLN A 83 10.77 15.62 -10.31
CA GLN A 83 11.91 15.49 -11.20
C GLN A 83 11.64 14.46 -12.30
N LEU A 84 11.80 14.85 -13.56
CA LEU A 84 11.92 13.92 -14.68
C LEU A 84 13.34 13.37 -14.80
N PRO A 85 13.51 12.16 -15.38
CA PRO A 85 14.84 11.61 -15.64
C PRO A 85 15.70 12.60 -16.45
N ALA A 86 17.02 12.56 -16.24
CA ALA A 86 17.95 13.39 -17.01
C ALA A 86 17.80 13.11 -18.52
N ALA A 87 17.78 14.16 -19.34
CA ALA A 87 17.64 14.05 -20.77
C ALA A 87 18.72 14.86 -21.52
N ASP A 88 19.05 14.42 -22.74
CA ASP A 88 20.00 15.11 -23.63
C ASP A 88 19.33 16.21 -24.48
N GLY A 89 18.00 16.32 -24.38
CA GLY A 89 17.19 17.26 -25.18
C GLY A 89 16.71 18.46 -24.40
N SER A 90 15.97 19.33 -25.08
CA SER A 90 15.30 20.46 -24.44
C SER A 90 13.90 20.05 -24.01
N TRP A 91 13.59 20.28 -22.76
CA TRP A 91 12.27 20.04 -22.20
C TRP A 91 11.23 21.04 -22.73
N ASN A 92 10.03 20.53 -23.01
CA ASN A 92 8.92 21.36 -23.47
C ASN A 92 7.58 20.83 -22.89
N SER A 93 6.78 21.73 -22.32
CA SER A 93 5.44 21.44 -21.88
C SER A 93 4.41 21.75 -22.96
N SER A 94 3.43 20.86 -23.15
CA SER A 94 2.31 21.11 -24.08
C SER A 94 1.31 22.15 -23.55
N ASP A 95 1.29 22.37 -22.19
CA ASP A 95 0.44 23.37 -21.53
C ASP A 95 1.11 23.88 -20.26
N THR A 96 1.76 25.04 -20.36
CA THR A 96 2.45 25.67 -19.22
C THR A 96 1.49 26.28 -18.20
N SER A 97 0.20 26.39 -18.48
CA SER A 97 -0.80 26.78 -17.49
C SER A 97 -1.14 25.62 -16.53
N VAL A 98 -0.87 24.37 -16.94
CA VAL A 98 -1.03 23.16 -16.12
C VAL A 98 0.28 22.83 -15.42
N ALA A 99 1.39 22.68 -16.16
CA ALA A 99 2.70 22.39 -15.60
C ALA A 99 3.82 23.05 -16.42
N GLU A 100 4.77 23.62 -15.71
CA GLU A 100 6.04 24.12 -16.28
C GLU A 100 7.15 23.08 -16.11
N VAL A 101 8.18 23.16 -16.96
CA VAL A 101 9.40 22.36 -16.84
C VAL A 101 10.62 23.21 -17.10
N ASP A 102 11.64 23.09 -16.27
CA ASP A 102 12.91 23.80 -16.47
C ASP A 102 13.92 22.97 -17.31
N SER A 103 15.09 23.57 -17.59
CA SER A 103 16.14 22.93 -18.39
C SER A 103 16.75 21.68 -17.72
N SER A 104 16.57 21.50 -16.42
CA SER A 104 17.03 20.31 -15.66
C SER A 104 16.01 19.18 -15.64
N GLY A 105 14.79 19.41 -16.16
CA GLY A 105 13.69 18.46 -16.11
C GLY A 105 12.88 18.53 -14.81
N THR A 106 13.04 19.61 -14.03
CA THR A 106 12.19 19.84 -12.86
C THR A 106 10.82 20.33 -13.32
N VAL A 107 9.78 19.56 -13.02
CA VAL A 107 8.38 19.90 -13.32
C VAL A 107 7.79 20.65 -12.13
N THR A 108 7.13 21.78 -12.41
CA THR A 108 6.35 22.55 -11.43
C THR A 108 4.87 22.42 -11.76
N GLY A 109 4.05 21.94 -10.83
CA GLY A 109 2.59 21.92 -10.95
C GLY A 109 2.04 23.34 -10.78
N VAL A 110 1.37 23.87 -11.82
CA VAL A 110 0.84 25.25 -11.82
C VAL A 110 -0.63 25.24 -11.45
N GLN A 111 -1.44 24.43 -12.11
CA GLN A 111 -2.87 24.32 -11.89
C GLN A 111 -3.34 22.88 -12.13
N GLN A 112 -4.33 22.43 -11.38
CA GLN A 112 -4.96 21.12 -11.58
C GLN A 112 -5.28 20.86 -13.05
N GLY A 113 -4.84 19.70 -13.55
CA GLY A 113 -5.06 19.32 -14.95
C GLY A 113 -4.09 18.25 -15.41
N ARG A 114 -4.08 18.02 -16.72
CA ARG A 114 -3.17 17.08 -17.38
C ARG A 114 -2.51 17.73 -18.59
N CYS A 115 -1.24 17.51 -18.76
CA CYS A 115 -0.50 17.92 -19.95
C CYS A 115 0.55 16.86 -20.31
N GLN A 116 1.29 17.10 -21.39
CA GLN A 116 2.47 16.31 -21.77
C GLN A 116 3.72 17.15 -21.64
N ILE A 117 4.79 16.55 -21.13
CA ILE A 117 6.14 17.12 -21.16
C ILE A 117 7.03 16.17 -21.95
N THR A 118 7.85 16.72 -22.85
CA THR A 118 8.73 15.96 -23.73
C THR A 118 10.13 16.54 -23.76
N ASP A 119 11.12 15.67 -23.89
CA ASP A 119 12.52 16.01 -24.22
C ASP A 119 12.83 15.90 -25.73
N GLY A 120 11.78 15.68 -26.55
CA GLY A 120 11.89 15.44 -27.98
C GLY A 120 12.10 13.96 -28.35
N LYS A 121 12.35 13.07 -27.38
CA LYS A 121 12.47 11.61 -27.56
C LYS A 121 11.40 10.86 -26.78
N THR A 122 11.16 11.27 -25.55
CA THR A 122 10.20 10.65 -24.62
C THR A 122 9.08 11.63 -24.32
N ASN A 123 7.86 11.13 -24.23
CA ASN A 123 6.69 11.90 -23.80
C ASN A 123 6.25 11.42 -22.43
N TYR A 124 6.15 12.33 -21.48
CA TYR A 124 5.67 12.09 -20.13
C TYR A 124 4.26 12.64 -19.99
N GLN A 125 3.36 11.81 -19.47
CA GLN A 125 2.02 12.24 -19.08
C GLN A 125 2.12 12.88 -17.70
N ILE A 126 1.80 14.17 -17.59
CA ILE A 126 1.83 14.90 -16.34
C ILE A 126 0.41 15.09 -15.83
N ALA A 127 0.19 14.78 -14.54
CA ALA A 127 -1.05 15.05 -13.85
C ALA A 127 -0.78 16.00 -12.68
N VAL A 128 -1.26 17.23 -12.76
CA VAL A 128 -1.22 18.16 -11.62
C VAL A 128 -2.47 17.94 -10.78
N ARG A 129 -2.26 17.59 -9.49
CA ARG A 129 -3.32 17.26 -8.54
C ARG A 129 -3.56 18.40 -7.57
N HIS A 130 -4.84 18.61 -7.22
CA HIS A 130 -5.25 19.57 -6.20
C HIS A 130 -5.63 18.85 -4.91
N LEU A 131 -5.07 19.29 -3.78
CA LEU A 131 -5.46 18.78 -2.47
C LEU A 131 -6.57 19.62 -1.86
N GLU A 132 -7.60 18.97 -1.40
CA GLU A 132 -8.73 19.56 -0.68
C GLU A 132 -8.83 18.94 0.72
N GLN A 133 -8.75 19.78 1.75
CA GLN A 133 -9.00 19.35 3.13
C GLN A 133 -10.48 19.42 3.44
N ARG A 134 -11.08 18.29 3.83
CA ARG A 134 -12.47 18.20 4.33
C ARG A 134 -12.49 17.78 5.80
N GLN A 135 -13.68 17.76 6.40
CA GLN A 135 -13.83 17.42 7.83
C GLN A 135 -13.31 16.00 8.14
N GLU A 136 -13.55 15.05 7.29
CA GLU A 136 -13.16 13.63 7.46
C GLU A 136 -11.69 13.35 7.14
N GLY A 137 -11.08 14.09 6.21
CA GLY A 137 -9.71 13.84 5.75
C GLY A 137 -9.35 14.66 4.52
N THR A 138 -8.26 14.27 3.86
CA THR A 138 -7.70 14.94 2.67
C THR A 138 -8.12 14.22 1.40
N TYR A 139 -8.47 14.98 0.37
CA TYR A 139 -8.81 14.49 -0.97
C TYR A 139 -7.80 15.02 -2.00
N ALA A 140 -7.45 14.19 -2.97
CA ALA A 140 -6.79 14.63 -4.20
C ALA A 140 -7.72 14.33 -5.37
N ASP A 141 -8.11 15.38 -6.10
CA ASP A 141 -9.04 15.29 -7.24
C ASP A 141 -10.33 14.49 -6.93
N GLY A 142 -10.85 14.63 -5.70
CA GLY A 142 -12.06 13.94 -5.25
C GLY A 142 -11.82 12.50 -4.73
N ILE A 143 -10.59 11.98 -4.75
CA ILE A 143 -10.24 10.69 -4.16
C ILE A 143 -9.78 10.92 -2.72
N LEU A 144 -10.47 10.30 -1.75
CA LEU A 144 -10.07 10.33 -0.34
C LEU A 144 -8.74 9.61 -0.16
N ILE A 145 -7.71 10.33 0.29
CA ILE A 145 -6.40 9.79 0.60
C ILE A 145 -6.37 9.36 2.06
N VAL A 146 -5.92 8.14 2.31
CA VAL A 146 -5.58 7.66 3.65
C VAL A 146 -4.32 6.83 3.55
N ASN A 147 -3.25 7.32 4.16
CA ASN A 147 -1.97 6.63 4.25
C ASN A 147 -1.16 7.23 5.42
N LYS A 148 0.11 6.91 5.56
CA LYS A 148 0.93 7.35 6.70
C LYS A 148 1.10 8.87 6.82
N SER A 149 0.85 9.64 5.76
CA SER A 149 0.92 11.12 5.77
C SER A 149 -0.45 11.79 5.91
N TYR A 150 -1.53 11.10 5.57
CA TYR A 150 -2.87 11.67 5.45
C TYR A 150 -3.86 10.91 6.34
N PRO A 151 -4.09 11.40 7.59
CA PRO A 151 -5.03 10.76 8.51
C PRO A 151 -6.48 11.12 8.22
N LEU A 152 -7.37 10.27 8.72
CA LEU A 152 -8.79 10.54 8.89
C LEU A 152 -9.09 11.13 10.27
N SER A 153 -10.18 11.88 10.36
CA SER A 153 -10.77 12.25 11.65
C SER A 153 -11.15 10.99 12.45
N ALA A 154 -10.88 11.02 13.77
CA ALA A 154 -11.28 9.92 14.65
C ALA A 154 -12.81 9.71 14.71
N ASP A 155 -13.57 10.75 14.44
CA ASP A 155 -15.04 10.72 14.44
C ASP A 155 -15.64 10.28 13.08
N TYR A 156 -14.81 10.03 12.08
CA TYR A 156 -15.28 9.57 10.77
C TYR A 156 -15.63 8.09 10.82
N ASP A 157 -16.94 7.80 10.79
CA ASP A 157 -17.53 6.47 10.97
C ASP A 157 -18.61 6.18 9.90
N PRO A 158 -18.20 5.99 8.61
CA PRO A 158 -19.15 5.77 7.52
C PRO A 158 -19.68 4.33 7.45
N GLY A 159 -19.08 3.37 8.14
CA GLY A 159 -19.28 1.95 7.91
C GLY A 159 -18.75 1.49 6.54
N LEU A 160 -18.96 0.22 6.18
CA LEU A 160 -18.67 -0.26 4.82
C LEU A 160 -19.57 0.47 3.83
N GLN A 161 -18.99 1.20 2.89
CA GLN A 161 -19.77 2.01 1.96
C GLN A 161 -20.55 1.13 0.96
N PRO A 162 -21.81 1.47 0.65
CA PRO A 162 -22.63 0.69 -0.28
C PRO A 162 -21.96 0.47 -1.63
N ILE A 163 -21.27 1.49 -2.17
CA ILE A 163 -20.57 1.38 -3.46
C ILE A 163 -19.47 0.33 -3.43
N THR A 164 -18.73 0.22 -2.33
CA THR A 164 -17.68 -0.79 -2.14
C THR A 164 -18.27 -2.18 -2.07
N LYS A 165 -19.34 -2.34 -1.28
CA LYS A 165 -20.06 -3.59 -1.13
C LYS A 165 -20.63 -4.09 -2.45
N ASP A 166 -21.30 -3.21 -3.21
CA ASP A 166 -21.92 -3.55 -4.49
C ASP A 166 -20.87 -3.88 -5.56
N ALA A 167 -19.74 -3.16 -5.57
CA ALA A 167 -18.63 -3.44 -6.46
C ALA A 167 -17.96 -4.78 -6.13
N PHE A 168 -17.75 -5.08 -4.85
CA PHE A 168 -17.18 -6.35 -4.41
C PHE A 168 -18.12 -7.54 -4.72
N GLN A 169 -19.42 -7.38 -4.55
CA GLN A 169 -20.38 -8.45 -4.92
C GLN A 169 -20.27 -8.81 -6.41
N LYS A 170 -20.16 -7.79 -7.29
CA LYS A 170 -19.98 -8.04 -8.74
C LYS A 170 -18.65 -8.73 -9.04
N LEU A 171 -17.57 -8.32 -8.36
CA LEU A 171 -16.25 -8.94 -8.47
C LEU A 171 -16.29 -10.41 -8.03
N SER A 172 -16.89 -10.71 -6.87
CA SER A 172 -17.04 -12.07 -6.34
C SER A 172 -17.92 -12.94 -7.21
N ASP A 173 -19.05 -12.40 -7.73
CA ASP A 173 -19.92 -13.12 -8.66
C ASP A 173 -19.20 -13.49 -9.98
N ALA A 174 -18.32 -12.63 -10.48
CA ALA A 174 -17.52 -12.89 -11.67
C ALA A 174 -16.46 -13.97 -11.40
N ALA A 175 -15.75 -13.91 -10.28
CA ALA A 175 -14.79 -14.94 -9.86
C ALA A 175 -15.48 -16.31 -9.74
N ALA A 176 -16.69 -16.35 -9.16
CA ALA A 176 -17.47 -17.56 -9.00
C ALA A 176 -17.87 -18.20 -10.36
N GLN A 177 -18.06 -17.42 -11.42
CA GLN A 177 -18.31 -17.93 -12.77
C GLN A 177 -17.11 -18.68 -13.34
N GLU A 178 -15.90 -18.38 -12.86
CA GLU A 178 -14.66 -19.07 -13.21
C GLU A 178 -14.26 -20.15 -12.19
N GLY A 179 -15.14 -20.41 -11.20
CA GLY A 179 -14.95 -21.47 -10.20
C GLY A 179 -14.03 -21.06 -9.05
N LEU A 180 -13.80 -19.77 -8.87
CA LEU A 180 -12.99 -19.19 -7.79
C LEU A 180 -13.89 -18.67 -6.66
N ASP A 181 -13.41 -18.73 -5.42
CA ASP A 181 -14.16 -18.32 -4.22
C ASP A 181 -13.54 -17.07 -3.59
N LEU A 182 -14.02 -15.90 -4.00
CA LEU A 182 -13.66 -14.62 -3.39
C LEU A 182 -14.71 -14.19 -2.38
N TYR A 183 -14.27 -13.99 -1.11
CA TYR A 183 -15.13 -13.52 -0.03
C TYR A 183 -14.43 -12.43 0.81
N ILE A 184 -15.23 -11.70 1.57
CA ILE A 184 -14.71 -10.66 2.47
C ILE A 184 -14.11 -11.34 3.70
N GLY A 185 -12.80 -11.23 3.89
CA GLY A 185 -12.07 -11.65 5.09
C GLY A 185 -12.12 -10.58 6.19
N SER A 186 -11.96 -9.30 5.79
CA SER A 186 -12.09 -8.13 6.65
C SER A 186 -12.59 -6.94 5.84
N ASP A 187 -13.38 -6.07 6.45
CA ASP A 187 -13.91 -4.88 5.77
C ASP A 187 -13.73 -3.62 6.65
N TYR A 188 -14.80 -2.89 6.90
CA TYR A 188 -14.76 -1.67 7.71
C TYR A 188 -14.25 -1.91 9.13
N ARG A 189 -13.35 -1.00 9.58
CA ARG A 189 -12.85 -0.93 10.95
C ARG A 189 -12.87 0.52 11.44
N ASP A 190 -13.58 0.79 12.52
CA ASP A 190 -13.61 2.11 13.13
C ASP A 190 -12.27 2.49 13.81
N TYR A 191 -12.12 3.77 14.13
CA TYR A 191 -10.94 4.29 14.80
C TYR A 191 -10.63 3.54 16.11
N ALA A 192 -11.65 3.30 16.94
CA ALA A 192 -11.47 2.67 18.26
C ALA A 192 -11.02 1.20 18.15
N TYR A 193 -11.48 0.49 17.11
CA TYR A 193 -11.04 -0.87 16.84
C TYR A 193 -9.60 -0.88 16.33
N GLN A 194 -9.23 0.08 15.46
CA GLN A 194 -7.85 0.20 14.99
C GLN A 194 -6.87 0.52 16.14
N VAL A 195 -7.26 1.34 17.13
CA VAL A 195 -6.47 1.57 18.36
C VAL A 195 -6.14 0.24 19.04
N LYS A 196 -7.12 -0.65 19.20
CA LYS A 196 -6.91 -1.95 19.86
C LYS A 196 -5.97 -2.86 19.07
N ILE A 197 -6.16 -2.93 17.75
CA ILE A 197 -5.32 -3.74 16.86
C ILE A 197 -3.88 -3.24 16.89
N TYR A 198 -3.68 -1.95 16.63
CA TYR A 198 -2.34 -1.37 16.54
C TYR A 198 -1.57 -1.47 17.86
N ASN A 199 -2.20 -1.14 19.00
CA ASN A 199 -1.58 -1.28 20.30
C ASN A 199 -1.21 -2.73 20.62
N ASN A 200 -2.03 -3.70 20.21
CA ASN A 200 -1.68 -5.11 20.36
C ASN A 200 -0.41 -5.47 19.54
N TYR A 201 -0.30 -5.00 18.32
CA TYR A 201 0.91 -5.21 17.51
C TYR A 201 2.13 -4.50 18.08
N CYS A 202 1.99 -3.26 18.57
CA CYS A 202 3.08 -2.56 19.26
C CYS A 202 3.58 -3.32 20.48
N ASN A 203 2.69 -3.93 21.26
CA ASN A 203 3.05 -4.75 22.43
C ASN A 203 3.78 -6.04 22.04
N LEU A 204 3.46 -6.64 20.89
CA LEU A 204 4.06 -7.90 20.44
C LEU A 204 5.37 -7.69 19.68
N TYR A 205 5.47 -6.64 18.87
CA TYR A 205 6.54 -6.48 17.89
C TYR A 205 7.31 -5.16 18.01
N GLY A 206 6.82 -4.20 18.80
CA GLY A 206 7.29 -2.82 18.81
C GLY A 206 6.65 -1.97 17.71
N SER A 207 6.61 -0.64 17.90
CA SER A 207 5.93 0.27 16.97
C SER A 207 6.60 0.34 15.59
N GLU A 208 7.92 0.31 15.52
CA GLU A 208 8.66 0.33 14.26
C GLU A 208 8.30 -0.86 13.36
N GLN A 209 8.20 -2.07 13.92
CA GLN A 209 7.80 -3.24 13.15
C GLN A 209 6.30 -3.22 12.86
N ALA A 210 5.46 -2.81 13.82
CA ALA A 210 4.01 -2.71 13.62
C ALA A 210 3.68 -1.77 12.45
N ASP A 211 4.39 -0.66 12.30
CA ASP A 211 4.21 0.31 11.22
C ASP A 211 4.41 -0.29 9.81
N SER A 212 5.15 -1.38 9.66
CA SER A 212 5.40 -1.99 8.34
C SER A 212 4.22 -2.79 7.78
N PHE A 213 3.27 -3.20 8.63
CA PHE A 213 2.13 -4.04 8.23
C PHE A 213 0.78 -3.63 8.85
N SER A 214 0.75 -2.64 9.75
CA SER A 214 -0.47 -2.15 10.38
C SER A 214 -0.48 -0.63 10.45
N ALA A 215 -1.58 -0.03 10.02
CA ALA A 215 -1.74 1.40 10.09
C ALA A 215 -1.95 1.87 11.53
N ARG A 216 -1.40 3.03 11.88
CA ARG A 216 -1.74 3.75 13.10
C ARG A 216 -3.21 4.14 13.10
N PRO A 217 -3.87 4.32 14.28
CA PRO A 217 -5.23 4.82 14.35
C PRO A 217 -5.42 6.14 13.59
N GLY A 218 -6.46 6.21 12.77
CA GLY A 218 -6.71 7.32 11.85
C GLY A 218 -6.01 7.19 10.50
N TYR A 219 -5.02 6.31 10.35
CA TYR A 219 -4.27 6.12 9.11
C TYR A 219 -4.63 4.81 8.36
N SER A 220 -5.66 4.11 8.84
CA SER A 220 -6.13 2.87 8.21
C SER A 220 -7.17 3.15 7.14
N GLU A 221 -6.96 2.63 5.92
CA GLU A 221 -7.94 2.71 4.84
C GLU A 221 -9.25 1.97 5.15
N HIS A 222 -9.25 0.99 6.04
CA HIS A 222 -10.48 0.31 6.48
C HIS A 222 -11.48 1.26 7.15
N GLN A 223 -11.01 2.36 7.75
CA GLN A 223 -11.89 3.38 8.32
C GLN A 223 -12.66 4.16 7.25
N THR A 224 -12.22 4.14 5.98
CA THR A 224 -12.95 4.78 4.88
C THR A 224 -14.23 4.03 4.48
N GLY A 225 -14.30 2.73 4.78
CA GLY A 225 -15.31 1.83 4.21
C GLY A 225 -15.16 1.60 2.70
N LEU A 226 -14.00 1.98 2.13
CA LEU A 226 -13.68 1.79 0.71
C LEU A 226 -12.66 0.65 0.49
N THR A 227 -12.32 -0.10 1.53
CA THR A 227 -11.28 -1.13 1.53
C THR A 227 -11.84 -2.46 2.02
N ILE A 228 -11.38 -3.54 1.39
CA ILE A 228 -11.70 -4.92 1.72
C ILE A 228 -10.42 -5.74 1.71
N ASP A 229 -10.24 -6.59 2.71
CA ASP A 229 -9.29 -7.68 2.68
C ASP A 229 -10.01 -8.94 2.19
N CYS A 230 -9.51 -9.54 1.11
CA CYS A 230 -10.07 -10.73 0.48
C CYS A 230 -9.55 -12.00 1.15
N ASN A 231 -10.42 -12.97 1.35
CA ASN A 231 -10.09 -14.33 1.79
C ASN A 231 -9.25 -14.38 3.08
N THR A 232 -8.00 -14.85 3.01
CA THR A 232 -7.08 -14.94 4.14
C THR A 232 -6.07 -13.80 4.12
N ILE A 233 -5.84 -13.21 5.30
CA ILE A 233 -4.92 -12.07 5.50
C ILE A 233 -3.55 -12.66 5.84
N ASP A 234 -2.91 -13.27 4.86
CA ASP A 234 -1.56 -13.85 4.95
C ASP A 234 -0.90 -13.95 3.56
N ASP A 235 0.44 -14.03 3.55
CA ASP A 235 1.23 -14.04 2.31
C ASP A 235 0.89 -15.22 1.38
N ALA A 236 0.40 -16.33 1.93
CA ALA A 236 0.04 -17.51 1.15
C ALA A 236 -1.16 -17.27 0.23
N PHE A 237 -2.00 -16.28 0.54
CA PHE A 237 -3.08 -15.88 -0.37
C PHE A 237 -2.53 -15.45 -1.74
N GLY A 238 -1.39 -14.74 -1.79
CA GLY A 238 -0.78 -14.29 -3.04
C GLY A 238 -0.41 -15.41 -4.03
N GLU A 239 -0.29 -16.65 -3.55
CA GLU A 239 0.03 -17.82 -4.37
C GLU A 239 -1.24 -18.55 -4.87
N THR A 240 -2.45 -18.11 -4.47
CA THR A 240 -3.71 -18.75 -4.86
C THR A 240 -4.18 -18.32 -6.24
N ALA A 241 -5.03 -19.15 -6.85
CA ALA A 241 -5.68 -18.79 -8.12
C ALA A 241 -6.59 -17.56 -7.97
N GLU A 242 -7.23 -17.41 -6.80
CA GLU A 242 -8.06 -16.27 -6.46
C GLU A 242 -7.27 -14.97 -6.45
N ALA A 243 -6.05 -14.94 -5.86
CA ALA A 243 -5.22 -13.74 -5.82
C ALA A 243 -4.70 -13.35 -7.21
N VAL A 244 -4.29 -14.32 -8.01
CA VAL A 244 -3.85 -14.08 -9.41
C VAL A 244 -4.99 -13.47 -10.21
N TRP A 245 -6.18 -14.07 -10.14
CA TRP A 245 -7.37 -13.59 -10.84
C TRP A 245 -7.78 -12.20 -10.31
N LEU A 246 -7.74 -11.99 -9.00
CA LEU A 246 -8.03 -10.69 -8.37
C LEU A 246 -7.13 -9.59 -8.92
N ALA A 247 -5.81 -9.82 -8.99
CA ALA A 247 -4.86 -8.86 -9.52
C ALA A 247 -5.12 -8.49 -10.99
N GLU A 248 -5.61 -9.43 -11.80
CA GLU A 248 -5.91 -9.22 -13.22
C GLU A 248 -7.26 -8.51 -13.45
N HIS A 249 -8.23 -8.69 -12.55
CA HIS A 249 -9.62 -8.29 -12.80
C HIS A 249 -10.17 -7.21 -11.85
N CYS A 250 -9.54 -6.95 -10.69
CA CYS A 250 -10.08 -6.03 -9.70
C CYS A 250 -10.38 -4.62 -10.27
N ALA A 251 -9.57 -4.15 -11.22
CA ALA A 251 -9.76 -2.85 -11.86
C ALA A 251 -11.06 -2.71 -12.64
N ASP A 252 -11.57 -3.79 -13.23
CA ASP A 252 -12.85 -3.79 -13.94
C ASP A 252 -14.05 -3.51 -13.02
N TYR A 253 -13.86 -3.70 -11.71
CA TYR A 253 -14.84 -3.45 -10.67
C TYR A 253 -14.52 -2.23 -9.80
N GLY A 254 -13.49 -1.45 -10.19
CA GLY A 254 -13.10 -0.20 -9.53
C GLY A 254 -12.19 -0.36 -8.33
N PHE A 255 -11.56 -1.53 -8.16
CA PHE A 255 -10.56 -1.77 -7.12
C PHE A 255 -9.14 -1.76 -7.66
N ILE A 256 -8.20 -1.43 -6.79
CA ILE A 256 -6.76 -1.60 -7.01
C ILE A 256 -6.19 -2.56 -5.96
N ILE A 257 -5.11 -3.29 -6.30
CA ILE A 257 -4.25 -3.89 -5.28
C ILE A 257 -3.50 -2.73 -4.62
N ARG A 258 -3.82 -2.47 -3.35
CA ARG A 258 -3.41 -1.23 -2.69
C ARG A 258 -1.93 -1.16 -2.37
N PHE A 259 -1.36 -2.29 -1.97
CA PHE A 259 0.05 -2.42 -1.59
C PHE A 259 0.72 -3.47 -2.46
N PRO A 260 1.07 -3.13 -3.73
CA PRO A 260 1.65 -4.07 -4.68
C PRO A 260 3.11 -4.40 -4.35
N ASP A 261 3.57 -5.58 -4.79
CA ASP A 261 4.93 -6.06 -4.59
C ASP A 261 5.97 -5.11 -5.19
N GLY A 262 7.08 -4.90 -4.46
CA GLY A 262 8.19 -4.04 -4.86
C GLY A 262 7.92 -2.53 -4.76
N LYS A 263 6.81 -2.12 -4.10
CA LYS A 263 6.44 -0.71 -3.90
C LYS A 263 6.42 -0.29 -2.41
N GLU A 264 7.03 -1.07 -1.53
CA GLU A 264 7.04 -0.86 -0.08
C GLU A 264 7.66 0.49 0.32
N ASN A 265 8.67 0.92 -0.43
CA ASN A 265 9.33 2.22 -0.23
C ASN A 265 8.45 3.42 -0.60
N ILE A 266 7.37 3.20 -1.34
CA ILE A 266 6.42 4.25 -1.77
C ILE A 266 5.18 4.25 -0.88
N THR A 267 4.60 3.06 -0.67
CA THR A 267 3.38 2.91 0.14
C THR A 267 3.65 2.94 1.64
N GLY A 268 4.86 2.54 2.04
CA GLY A 268 5.27 2.35 3.43
C GLY A 268 4.76 1.05 4.06
N TYR A 269 4.10 0.17 3.29
CA TYR A 269 3.56 -1.12 3.72
C TYR A 269 4.17 -2.24 2.89
N GLN A 270 4.30 -3.42 3.50
CA GLN A 270 4.67 -4.64 2.79
C GLN A 270 3.63 -5.02 1.73
N TYR A 271 3.98 -5.95 0.82
CA TYR A 271 3.04 -6.49 -0.16
C TYR A 271 1.83 -7.15 0.53
N GLU A 272 0.62 -6.75 0.13
CA GLU A 272 -0.64 -7.28 0.66
C GLU A 272 -1.58 -7.66 -0.50
N PRO A 273 -1.47 -8.88 -1.06
CA PRO A 273 -2.27 -9.30 -2.21
C PRO A 273 -3.78 -9.37 -1.93
N TRP A 274 -4.16 -9.46 -0.66
CA TRP A 274 -5.56 -9.51 -0.21
C TRP A 274 -6.21 -8.12 -0.10
N HIS A 275 -5.41 -7.05 0.06
CA HIS A 275 -5.88 -5.72 0.39
C HIS A 275 -6.23 -4.93 -0.87
N ILE A 276 -7.54 -4.75 -1.12
CA ILE A 276 -8.04 -3.99 -2.25
C ILE A 276 -8.73 -2.70 -1.83
N ARG A 277 -8.47 -1.63 -2.58
CA ARG A 277 -9.06 -0.32 -2.35
C ARG A 277 -9.94 0.08 -3.54
N TYR A 278 -11.20 0.49 -3.24
CA TYR A 278 -12.09 1.05 -4.23
C TYR A 278 -11.74 2.51 -4.54
N VAL A 279 -11.52 2.81 -5.81
CA VAL A 279 -11.20 4.16 -6.33
C VAL A 279 -12.06 4.53 -7.54
N GLY A 280 -12.99 3.66 -7.95
CA GLY A 280 -13.79 3.79 -9.17
C GLY A 280 -13.11 3.16 -10.39
N VAL A 281 -13.92 2.72 -11.36
CA VAL A 281 -13.46 1.87 -12.48
C VAL A 281 -12.38 2.55 -13.34
N ASP A 282 -12.62 3.80 -13.75
CA ASP A 282 -11.69 4.50 -14.65
C ASP A 282 -10.33 4.72 -13.97
N THR A 283 -10.34 5.18 -12.72
CA THR A 283 -9.13 5.38 -11.92
C THR A 283 -8.40 4.07 -11.65
N ALA A 284 -9.13 3.01 -11.29
CA ALA A 284 -8.54 1.71 -11.04
C ALA A 284 -7.82 1.16 -12.28
N LYS A 285 -8.47 1.25 -13.45
CA LYS A 285 -7.87 0.84 -14.73
C LYS A 285 -6.62 1.64 -15.07
N GLU A 286 -6.64 2.94 -14.85
CA GLU A 286 -5.47 3.79 -15.09
C GLU A 286 -4.30 3.43 -14.18
N ILE A 287 -4.55 3.24 -12.88
CA ILE A 287 -3.54 2.84 -11.90
C ILE A 287 -2.97 1.45 -12.23
N MET A 288 -3.83 0.45 -12.36
CA MET A 288 -3.40 -0.94 -12.52
C MET A 288 -2.71 -1.19 -13.86
N SER A 289 -3.19 -0.57 -14.96
CA SER A 289 -2.57 -0.74 -16.29
C SER A 289 -1.16 -0.14 -16.40
N GLN A 290 -0.84 0.83 -15.54
CA GLN A 290 0.46 1.49 -15.49
C GLN A 290 1.36 0.94 -14.37
N GLY A 291 0.87 0.02 -13.53
CA GLY A 291 1.61 -0.52 -12.39
C GLY A 291 1.94 0.51 -11.31
N LEU A 292 1.08 1.53 -11.17
CA LEU A 292 1.23 2.60 -10.19
C LEU A 292 0.68 2.20 -8.84
N THR A 293 1.20 2.82 -7.78
CA THR A 293 0.52 2.89 -6.49
C THR A 293 -0.48 4.05 -6.47
N LEU A 294 -1.34 4.11 -5.46
CA LEU A 294 -2.22 5.26 -5.27
C LEU A 294 -1.41 6.53 -5.00
N GLU A 295 -0.28 6.42 -4.29
CA GLU A 295 0.64 7.52 -4.01
C GLU A 295 1.25 8.09 -5.29
N GLU A 296 1.78 7.23 -6.17
CA GLU A 296 2.35 7.63 -7.46
C GLU A 296 1.29 8.28 -8.36
N TYR A 297 0.08 7.72 -8.38
CA TYR A 297 -1.03 8.26 -9.17
C TYR A 297 -1.50 9.63 -8.69
N LEU A 298 -1.47 9.87 -7.38
CA LEU A 298 -1.92 11.13 -6.77
C LEU A 298 -0.78 12.14 -6.54
N GLY A 299 0.47 11.74 -6.71
CA GLY A 299 1.62 12.60 -6.44
C GLY A 299 1.82 12.91 -4.95
N VAL A 300 1.52 11.97 -4.07
CA VAL A 300 1.57 12.14 -2.61
C VAL A 300 2.55 11.16 -1.98
N GLN A 301 3.05 11.51 -0.80
CA GLN A 301 3.91 10.65 0.00
C GLN A 301 3.12 9.81 1.00
N SER A 302 3.78 8.77 1.56
CA SER A 302 3.27 7.92 2.63
C SER A 302 4.34 7.69 3.68
N GLU A 303 4.49 8.66 4.61
CA GLU A 303 5.46 8.60 5.70
C GLU A 303 4.87 9.25 6.97
N TYR A 304 5.08 8.63 8.12
CA TYR A 304 4.68 9.23 9.39
C TYR A 304 5.60 10.38 9.78
N ALA A 305 5.03 11.47 10.29
CA ALA A 305 5.78 12.66 10.71
C ALA A 305 6.71 12.41 11.92
N GLY A 306 6.58 11.27 12.60
CA GLY A 306 7.40 10.94 13.77
C GLY A 306 7.04 9.59 14.38
N PRO A 307 7.72 9.20 15.47
CA PRO A 307 7.43 7.96 16.17
C PRO A 307 6.01 7.94 16.74
N TRP A 308 5.49 6.74 17.01
CA TRP A 308 4.22 6.59 17.70
C TRP A 308 4.40 6.88 19.20
N GLU A 309 3.61 7.82 19.72
CA GLU A 309 3.70 8.24 21.14
C GLU A 309 2.66 7.55 22.05
N GLY A 310 1.82 6.62 21.50
CA GLY A 310 0.88 5.78 22.26
C GLY A 310 -0.52 6.32 22.35
#